data_8f5af150d95846328fbcf18ec66636d9
#
_entry.id   8f5af150d95846328fbcf18ec66636d9
#
_cell.length_a   1.000
_cell.length_b   1.000
_cell.length_c   1.000
_cell.angle_alpha   90.00
_cell.angle_beta   90.00
_cell.angle_gamma   90.00
#
_symmetry.space_group_name_H-M   'P 1'
#
loop_
_entity.id
_entity.type
_entity.pdbx_description
1 polymer ?
#
loop_
_entity_poly.entity_id
_entity_poly.type
_entity_poly.pdbx_seq_one_letter_code
_entity_poly.pdbx_strand_id
1 'polypeptide(L)'
;MVLYVEACESGSMFNKILASNLNVYAVTASSPFESSYACYEDKYAKTYIGDCFSNHWMENSDSSDWASETLQAQFNAVQDATNTSTVCAYGDTSIATMTLAQFFGVSGSSPAPLRAPRRLSSLSESVSSRDVPIKILQRKVESASTSSDAALAQAELDAELAARAFVDQRFTVIASILTAGDEAAAAQLLAPPRGSSCTDPSAVSDFACAEHAFNSYSSTCGGFTDYSLKYFQVLRSACASTQMASRIEAALKQAC
;
A
#
# COMPACT_ATOMS: atom_id res chain seq x y z
N MET A 1 -16.23 -7.22 -13.80
CA MET A 1 -15.02 -6.35 -13.87
C MET A 1 -13.95 -6.93 -12.96
N VAL A 2 -12.68 -6.92 -13.39
CA VAL A 2 -11.55 -7.32 -12.52
C VAL A 2 -10.65 -6.12 -12.32
N LEU A 3 -10.17 -5.93 -11.09
CA LEU A 3 -9.27 -4.85 -10.68
C LEU A 3 -8.01 -5.46 -10.07
N TYR A 4 -6.84 -5.03 -10.54
CA TYR A 4 -5.55 -5.27 -9.89
C TYR A 4 -5.07 -3.94 -9.31
N VAL A 5 -4.89 -3.87 -8.00
CA VAL A 5 -4.57 -2.61 -7.31
C VAL A 5 -3.23 -2.74 -6.61
N GLU A 6 -2.26 -1.98 -7.13
CA GLU A 6 -0.94 -1.85 -6.54
C GLU A 6 -0.88 -0.59 -5.68
N ALA A 7 -1.02 -0.76 -4.40
CA ALA A 7 -0.89 0.34 -3.43
C ALA A 7 -0.63 -0.20 -2.02
N CYS A 8 -0.01 0.60 -1.19
CA CYS A 8 0.04 0.35 0.25
C CYS A 8 -1.37 0.36 0.84
N GLU A 9 -1.64 -0.50 1.80
CA GLU A 9 -2.95 -0.70 2.43
C GLU A 9 -4.11 -0.90 1.43
N SER A 10 -3.80 -1.39 0.21
CA SER A 10 -4.77 -1.50 -0.88
C SER A 10 -5.98 -2.35 -0.51
N GLY A 11 -5.84 -3.33 0.35
CA GLY A 11 -6.97 -4.09 0.89
C GLY A 11 -7.99 -3.23 1.61
N SER A 12 -7.60 -2.09 2.20
CA SER A 12 -8.51 -1.18 2.89
C SER A 12 -9.52 -0.50 1.97
N MET A 13 -9.23 -0.45 0.67
CA MET A 13 -10.13 0.13 -0.34
C MET A 13 -11.36 -0.73 -0.61
N PHE A 14 -11.30 -2.03 -0.29
CA PHE A 14 -12.33 -3.00 -0.65
C PHE A 14 -12.90 -3.76 0.54
N ASN A 15 -12.13 -3.91 1.62
CA ASN A 15 -12.53 -4.70 2.78
C ASN A 15 -13.80 -4.15 3.41
N LYS A 16 -14.87 -4.97 3.47
CA LYS A 16 -16.24 -4.62 3.90
C LYS A 16 -16.92 -3.50 3.09
N ILE A 17 -16.32 -3.05 1.99
CA ILE A 17 -16.85 -2.00 1.11
C ILE A 17 -17.38 -2.61 -0.17
N LEU A 18 -16.59 -3.48 -0.83
CA LEU A 18 -16.96 -4.10 -2.08
C LEU A 18 -17.87 -5.30 -1.81
N ALA A 19 -19.16 -5.14 -2.12
CA ALA A 19 -20.13 -6.21 -1.97
C ALA A 19 -19.92 -7.30 -3.03
N SER A 20 -20.18 -8.57 -2.65
CA SER A 20 -19.98 -9.74 -3.51
C SER A 20 -20.98 -9.88 -4.67
N ASN A 21 -22.00 -9.04 -4.72
CA ASN A 21 -23.08 -9.10 -5.74
C ASN A 21 -22.96 -7.99 -6.80
N LEU A 22 -21.81 -7.32 -6.91
CA LEU A 22 -21.62 -6.21 -7.86
C LEU A 22 -20.93 -6.61 -9.18
N ASN A 23 -20.67 -7.91 -9.38
CA ASN A 23 -19.89 -8.42 -10.51
C ASN A 23 -18.51 -7.74 -10.64
N VAL A 24 -17.87 -7.46 -9.50
CA VAL A 24 -16.53 -6.89 -9.41
C VAL A 24 -15.67 -7.80 -8.55
N TYR A 25 -14.51 -8.20 -9.08
CA TYR A 25 -13.46 -8.93 -8.39
C TYR A 25 -12.22 -8.07 -8.31
N ALA A 26 -11.72 -7.81 -7.12
CA ALA A 26 -10.54 -7.00 -6.89
C ALA A 26 -9.43 -7.82 -6.24
N VAL A 27 -8.21 -7.72 -6.80
CA VAL A 27 -6.99 -8.29 -6.24
C VAL A 27 -6.07 -7.15 -5.86
N THR A 28 -5.55 -7.19 -4.64
CA THR A 28 -4.74 -6.10 -4.07
C THR A 28 -3.35 -6.56 -3.69
N ALA A 29 -2.36 -5.69 -3.86
CA ALA A 29 -0.96 -5.96 -3.56
C ALA A 29 -0.69 -6.19 -2.08
N SER A 30 -1.53 -5.63 -1.21
CA SER A 30 -1.34 -5.69 0.24
C SER A 30 -2.65 -5.83 0.99
N SER A 31 -2.55 -6.29 2.23
CA SER A 31 -3.67 -6.29 3.18
C SER A 31 -4.12 -4.86 3.52
N PRO A 32 -5.19 -4.68 4.30
CA PRO A 32 -5.63 -3.36 4.74
C PRO A 32 -4.64 -2.58 5.61
N PHE A 33 -3.51 -3.19 6.03
CA PHE A 33 -2.66 -2.68 7.11
C PHE A 33 -1.17 -2.60 6.77
N GLU A 34 -0.77 -3.02 5.60
CA GLU A 34 0.65 -3.13 5.25
C GLU A 34 0.98 -2.40 3.95
N SER A 35 2.27 -2.10 3.79
CA SER A 35 2.78 -1.52 2.56
C SER A 35 2.74 -2.51 1.40
N SER A 36 2.64 -1.98 0.16
CA SER A 36 3.16 -2.65 -1.03
C SER A 36 4.66 -2.44 -1.15
N TYR A 37 5.32 -3.19 -2.05
CA TYR A 37 6.77 -3.19 -2.16
C TYR A 37 7.22 -2.96 -3.59
N ALA A 38 8.15 -2.03 -3.75
CA ALA A 38 8.88 -1.83 -5.00
C ALA A 38 9.91 -2.94 -5.21
N CYS A 39 10.04 -3.37 -6.46
CA CYS A 39 10.94 -4.40 -6.93
C CYS A 39 11.70 -3.94 -8.17
N TYR A 40 12.67 -4.76 -8.62
CA TYR A 40 13.43 -4.53 -9.83
C TYR A 40 14.17 -3.19 -9.83
N GLU A 41 15.15 -3.12 -8.96
CA GLU A 41 16.09 -2.01 -8.98
C GLU A 41 16.82 -1.94 -10.31
N ASP A 42 16.75 -0.78 -10.97
CA ASP A 42 17.52 -0.47 -12.16
C ASP A 42 18.69 0.46 -11.84
N LYS A 43 19.91 -0.03 -12.06
CA LYS A 43 21.14 0.71 -11.78
C LYS A 43 21.35 1.91 -12.72
N TYR A 44 20.79 1.85 -13.92
CA TYR A 44 20.88 2.95 -14.89
C TYR A 44 19.87 4.05 -14.60
N ALA A 45 18.63 3.65 -14.32
CA ALA A 45 17.59 4.58 -13.88
C ALA A 45 17.79 5.07 -12.44
N LYS A 46 18.64 4.39 -11.66
CA LYS A 46 18.93 4.65 -10.23
C LYS A 46 17.68 4.66 -9.37
N THR A 47 16.70 3.83 -9.72
CA THR A 47 15.42 3.70 -9.03
C THR A 47 14.85 2.28 -9.22
N TYR A 48 13.73 2.02 -8.59
CA TYR A 48 12.92 0.82 -8.85
C TYR A 48 12.06 1.05 -10.08
N ILE A 49 11.94 0.03 -10.94
CA ILE A 49 11.19 0.10 -12.20
C ILE A 49 9.92 -0.74 -12.21
N GLY A 50 9.56 -1.31 -11.06
CA GLY A 50 8.34 -2.06 -10.88
C GLY A 50 8.01 -2.27 -9.41
N ASP A 51 6.81 -2.76 -9.17
CA ASP A 51 6.32 -3.17 -7.87
C ASP A 51 6.04 -4.68 -7.86
N CYS A 52 6.29 -5.33 -6.72
CA CYS A 52 6.37 -6.78 -6.65
C CYS A 52 5.09 -7.49 -7.09
N PHE A 53 3.94 -7.06 -6.59
CA PHE A 53 2.66 -7.67 -6.95
C PHE A 53 2.36 -7.50 -8.45
N SER A 54 2.52 -6.29 -8.99
CA SER A 54 2.25 -6.03 -10.41
C SER A 54 3.17 -6.81 -11.32
N ASN A 55 4.45 -6.89 -10.97
CA ASN A 55 5.40 -7.70 -11.73
C ASN A 55 5.00 -9.18 -11.73
N HIS A 56 4.60 -9.73 -10.58
CA HIS A 56 4.26 -11.15 -10.48
C HIS A 56 3.01 -11.52 -11.30
N TRP A 57 1.94 -10.70 -11.27
CA TRP A 57 0.76 -11.06 -12.07
C TRP A 57 1.01 -10.84 -13.58
N MET A 58 1.83 -9.87 -13.97
CA MET A 58 2.23 -9.70 -15.37
C MET A 58 3.12 -10.86 -15.84
N GLU A 59 4.13 -11.26 -15.07
CA GLU A 59 5.01 -12.40 -15.37
C GLU A 59 4.24 -13.72 -15.42
N ASN A 60 3.27 -13.92 -14.52
CA ASN A 60 2.37 -15.07 -14.58
C ASN A 60 1.57 -15.05 -15.88
N SER A 61 0.97 -13.92 -16.24
CA SER A 61 0.20 -13.77 -17.49
C SER A 61 1.05 -14.05 -18.73
N ASP A 62 2.31 -13.59 -18.75
CA ASP A 62 3.23 -13.80 -19.86
C ASP A 62 3.68 -15.27 -20.03
N SER A 63 3.65 -16.03 -18.94
CA SER A 63 4.14 -17.42 -18.91
C SER A 63 3.04 -18.47 -18.90
N SER A 64 1.79 -18.11 -18.66
CA SER A 64 0.66 -19.03 -18.52
C SER A 64 -0.05 -19.29 -19.84
N ASP A 65 -0.69 -20.44 -19.95
CA ASP A 65 -1.67 -20.71 -21.01
C ASP A 65 -3.02 -20.07 -20.64
N TRP A 66 -3.35 -18.99 -21.30
CA TRP A 66 -4.56 -18.20 -21.01
C TRP A 66 -5.87 -18.97 -21.19
N ALA A 67 -5.87 -20.04 -21.99
CA ALA A 67 -7.07 -20.86 -22.21
C ALA A 67 -7.41 -21.71 -20.97
N SER A 68 -6.44 -22.07 -20.17
CA SER A 68 -6.59 -22.94 -19.01
C SER A 68 -6.35 -22.24 -17.67
N GLU A 69 -5.51 -21.17 -17.63
CA GLU A 69 -5.21 -20.41 -16.43
C GLU A 69 -6.43 -19.61 -15.98
N THR A 70 -6.94 -19.90 -14.78
CA THR A 70 -8.04 -19.14 -14.17
C THR A 70 -7.51 -17.96 -13.38
N LEU A 71 -8.35 -16.93 -13.17
CA LEU A 71 -8.03 -15.82 -12.28
C LEU A 71 -7.71 -16.30 -10.85
N GLN A 72 -8.33 -17.42 -10.39
CA GLN A 72 -7.99 -18.02 -9.10
C GLN A 72 -6.61 -18.66 -9.10
N ALA A 73 -6.25 -19.38 -10.17
CA ALA A 73 -4.92 -19.98 -10.30
C ALA A 73 -3.84 -18.89 -10.33
N GLN A 74 -4.07 -17.84 -11.11
CA GLN A 74 -3.21 -16.66 -11.12
C GLN A 74 -3.09 -16.03 -9.72
N PHE A 75 -4.22 -15.79 -9.03
CA PHE A 75 -4.20 -15.24 -7.66
C PHE A 75 -3.31 -16.06 -6.74
N ASN A 76 -3.44 -17.38 -6.73
CA ASN A 76 -2.63 -18.26 -5.89
C ASN A 76 -1.14 -18.16 -6.24
N ALA A 77 -0.80 -18.21 -7.53
CA ALA A 77 0.59 -18.10 -7.99
C ALA A 77 1.21 -16.74 -7.63
N VAL A 78 0.45 -15.66 -7.77
CA VAL A 78 0.89 -14.30 -7.43
C VAL A 78 1.04 -14.13 -5.92
N GLN A 79 0.12 -14.69 -5.12
CA GLN A 79 0.21 -14.66 -3.66
C GLN A 79 1.45 -15.41 -3.17
N ASP A 80 1.74 -16.57 -3.73
CA ASP A 80 2.93 -17.37 -3.38
C ASP A 80 4.23 -16.67 -3.79
N ALA A 81 4.23 -15.95 -4.91
CA ALA A 81 5.38 -15.21 -5.41
C ALA A 81 5.61 -13.90 -4.63
N THR A 82 4.53 -13.24 -4.17
CA THR A 82 4.60 -11.95 -3.47
C THR A 82 4.76 -12.17 -1.97
N ASN A 83 5.98 -12.52 -1.54
CA ASN A 83 6.28 -12.82 -0.14
C ASN A 83 6.61 -11.57 0.71
N THR A 84 6.57 -10.39 0.11
CA THR A 84 6.84 -9.11 0.78
C THR A 84 5.62 -8.49 1.42
N SER A 85 4.43 -8.81 0.88
CA SER A 85 3.13 -8.33 1.35
C SER A 85 2.06 -9.40 1.16
N THR A 86 0.90 -9.21 1.76
CA THR A 86 -0.22 -10.15 1.68
C THR A 86 -1.15 -9.77 0.53
N VAL A 87 -1.09 -10.52 -0.56
CA VAL A 87 -2.03 -10.36 -1.68
C VAL A 87 -3.41 -10.81 -1.24
N CYS A 88 -4.42 -9.96 -1.45
CA CYS A 88 -5.79 -10.20 -1.04
C CYS A 88 -6.78 -10.12 -2.20
N ALA A 89 -7.91 -10.81 -2.04
CA ALA A 89 -9.02 -10.79 -3.01
C ALA A 89 -10.33 -10.36 -2.33
N TYR A 90 -11.13 -9.56 -3.05
CA TYR A 90 -12.38 -8.98 -2.55
C TYR A 90 -13.48 -8.99 -3.61
N GLY A 91 -14.72 -8.84 -3.17
CA GLY A 91 -15.89 -8.72 -4.02
C GLY A 91 -16.44 -10.06 -4.49
N ASP A 92 -16.80 -10.15 -5.77
CA ASP A 92 -17.39 -11.35 -6.36
C ASP A 92 -16.32 -12.37 -6.77
N THR A 93 -15.99 -13.25 -5.84
CA THR A 93 -15.00 -14.32 -6.06
C THR A 93 -15.46 -15.40 -7.05
N SER A 94 -16.74 -15.44 -7.44
CA SER A 94 -17.20 -16.36 -8.49
C SER A 94 -16.58 -16.06 -9.84
N ILE A 95 -16.21 -14.80 -10.09
CA ILE A 95 -15.48 -14.35 -11.28
C ILE A 95 -14.10 -15.01 -11.39
N ALA A 96 -13.50 -15.39 -10.26
CA ALA A 96 -12.16 -15.99 -10.24
C ALA A 96 -12.10 -17.37 -10.95
N THR A 97 -13.24 -17.98 -11.27
CA THR A 97 -13.32 -19.21 -12.07
C THR A 97 -13.14 -18.97 -13.58
N MET A 98 -13.22 -17.72 -14.03
CA MET A 98 -12.98 -17.37 -15.44
C MET A 98 -11.52 -17.54 -15.81
N THR A 99 -11.26 -17.97 -17.04
CA THR A 99 -9.89 -18.04 -17.56
C THR A 99 -9.38 -16.65 -17.99
N LEU A 100 -8.05 -16.49 -18.03
CA LEU A 100 -7.44 -15.26 -18.52
C LEU A 100 -7.91 -14.94 -19.95
N ALA A 101 -8.05 -15.94 -20.81
CA ALA A 101 -8.56 -15.73 -22.18
C ALA A 101 -9.98 -15.16 -22.19
N GLN A 102 -10.88 -15.65 -21.33
CA GLN A 102 -12.25 -15.13 -21.19
C GLN A 102 -12.25 -13.69 -20.67
N PHE A 103 -11.36 -13.39 -19.73
CA PHE A 103 -11.25 -12.06 -19.15
C PHE A 103 -10.65 -11.03 -20.13
N PHE A 104 -9.59 -11.38 -20.85
CA PHE A 104 -9.00 -10.52 -21.88
C PHE A 104 -9.79 -10.49 -23.20
N GLY A 105 -10.85 -11.29 -23.34
CA GLY A 105 -11.69 -11.31 -24.53
C GLY A 105 -11.00 -11.94 -25.75
N VAL A 106 -10.06 -12.85 -25.52
CA VAL A 106 -9.31 -13.52 -26.60
C VAL A 106 -9.94 -14.89 -26.90
N SER A 107 -10.21 -15.15 -28.19
CA SER A 107 -10.64 -16.48 -28.64
C SER A 107 -9.40 -17.30 -29.00
N GLY A 108 -9.07 -18.33 -28.23
CA GLY A 108 -7.97 -19.25 -28.52
C GLY A 108 -6.86 -19.27 -27.48
N SER A 109 -5.83 -20.05 -27.75
CA SER A 109 -4.63 -20.15 -26.92
C SER A 109 -3.90 -18.81 -26.81
N SER A 110 -3.23 -18.62 -25.69
CA SER A 110 -2.31 -17.50 -25.45
C SER A 110 -1.47 -17.21 -26.72
N PRO A 111 -1.24 -15.95 -27.07
CA PRO A 111 -0.16 -15.64 -27.99
C PRO A 111 1.09 -16.31 -27.43
N ALA A 112 1.83 -17.03 -28.27
CA ALA A 112 3.06 -17.71 -27.87
C ALA A 112 3.89 -16.78 -26.99
N PRO A 113 4.40 -17.24 -25.83
CA PRO A 113 5.11 -16.38 -24.90
C PRO A 113 6.19 -15.62 -25.67
N LEU A 114 6.08 -14.30 -25.71
CA LEU A 114 6.96 -13.43 -26.48
C LEU A 114 8.42 -13.53 -26.05
N ARG A 115 8.65 -14.03 -24.85
CA ARG A 115 9.97 -14.41 -24.29
C ARG A 115 9.77 -15.28 -23.05
N ALA A 116 10.69 -16.25 -22.84
CA ALA A 116 10.80 -16.87 -21.54
C ALA A 116 10.91 -15.76 -20.46
N PRO A 117 10.14 -15.84 -19.36
CA PRO A 117 10.18 -14.81 -18.34
C PRO A 117 11.62 -14.63 -17.90
N ARG A 118 12.18 -13.48 -18.18
CA ARG A 118 13.47 -13.10 -17.64
C ARG A 118 13.20 -12.87 -16.17
N ARG A 119 13.43 -13.86 -15.32
CA ARG A 119 13.52 -13.64 -13.88
C ARG A 119 14.56 -12.55 -13.69
N LEU A 120 14.10 -11.32 -13.64
CA LEU A 120 14.93 -10.20 -13.26
C LEU A 120 15.30 -10.47 -11.81
N SER A 121 16.59 -10.60 -11.59
CA SER A 121 17.21 -11.10 -10.38
C SER A 121 16.66 -10.45 -9.11
N SER A 122 16.34 -11.33 -8.18
CA SER A 122 16.29 -11.18 -6.73
C SER A 122 15.30 -10.18 -6.13
N LEU A 123 14.25 -10.74 -5.55
CA LEU A 123 13.44 -10.16 -4.47
C LEU A 123 14.28 -9.69 -3.26
N SER A 124 15.61 -9.92 -3.27
CA SER A 124 16.52 -9.57 -2.18
C SER A 124 16.71 -8.07 -1.97
N GLU A 125 16.18 -7.24 -2.87
CA GLU A 125 16.29 -5.78 -2.80
C GLU A 125 14.93 -5.08 -2.84
N SER A 126 13.84 -5.79 -2.53
CA SER A 126 12.53 -5.15 -2.39
C SER A 126 12.52 -4.17 -1.22
N VAL A 127 11.83 -3.06 -1.41
CA VAL A 127 11.68 -2.01 -0.40
C VAL A 127 10.22 -1.58 -0.33
N SER A 128 9.74 -1.24 0.87
CA SER A 128 8.42 -0.61 0.98
C SER A 128 8.29 0.55 -0.01
N SER A 129 7.20 0.61 -0.75
CA SER A 129 6.99 1.66 -1.76
C SER A 129 7.11 3.06 -1.15
N ARG A 130 6.79 3.23 0.15
CA ARG A 130 7.00 4.48 0.88
C ARG A 130 8.47 4.81 1.16
N ASP A 131 9.35 3.82 1.17
CA ASP A 131 10.77 4.00 1.47
C ASP A 131 11.65 4.13 0.22
N VAL A 132 11.05 4.01 -0.98
CA VAL A 132 11.74 4.23 -2.25
C VAL A 132 12.45 5.60 -2.29
N PRO A 133 11.84 6.74 -1.89
CA PRO A 133 12.54 8.02 -1.86
C PRO A 133 13.78 8.01 -0.97
N ILE A 134 13.72 7.38 0.21
CA ILE A 134 14.88 7.24 1.11
C ILE A 134 15.99 6.42 0.44
N LYS A 135 15.63 5.31 -0.19
CA LYS A 135 16.60 4.45 -0.88
C LYS A 135 17.30 5.19 -2.03
N ILE A 136 16.55 5.99 -2.79
CA ILE A 136 17.11 6.82 -3.85
C ILE A 136 18.10 7.84 -3.28
N LEU A 137 17.73 8.53 -2.20
CA LEU A 137 18.59 9.52 -1.54
C LEU A 137 19.85 8.88 -0.93
N GLN A 138 19.73 7.71 -0.27
CA GLN A 138 20.88 6.95 0.24
C GLN A 138 21.88 6.63 -0.87
N ARG A 139 21.38 6.13 -2.01
CA ARG A 139 22.24 5.83 -3.17
C ARG A 139 22.88 7.08 -3.78
N LYS A 140 22.14 8.20 -3.78
CA LYS A 140 22.69 9.47 -4.23
C LYS A 140 23.89 9.90 -3.38
N VAL A 141 23.81 9.69 -2.05
CA VAL A 141 24.95 9.89 -1.14
C VAL A 141 26.09 8.94 -1.45
N GLU A 142 25.82 7.65 -1.56
CA GLU A 142 26.82 6.60 -1.80
C GLU A 142 27.53 6.75 -3.15
N SER A 143 26.81 7.22 -4.19
CA SER A 143 27.34 7.36 -5.55
C SER A 143 27.87 8.75 -5.87
N ALA A 144 27.95 9.66 -4.90
CA ALA A 144 28.43 11.01 -5.09
C ALA A 144 29.92 11.03 -5.50
N SER A 145 30.23 11.75 -6.57
CA SER A 145 31.59 11.79 -7.13
C SER A 145 32.51 12.82 -6.43
N THR A 146 31.91 13.77 -5.73
CA THR A 146 32.65 14.80 -4.99
C THR A 146 32.14 14.93 -3.56
N SER A 147 32.97 15.46 -2.66
CA SER A 147 32.53 15.73 -1.28
C SER A 147 31.40 16.76 -1.21
N SER A 148 31.35 17.69 -2.15
CA SER A 148 30.28 18.69 -2.26
C SER A 148 28.94 18.01 -2.63
N ASP A 149 28.95 17.12 -3.64
CA ASP A 149 27.74 16.39 -4.05
C ASP A 149 27.25 15.46 -2.93
N ALA A 150 28.19 14.80 -2.23
CA ALA A 150 27.86 13.97 -1.09
C ALA A 150 27.20 14.77 0.04
N ALA A 151 27.71 15.97 0.35
CA ALA A 151 27.13 16.82 1.37
C ALA A 151 25.73 17.33 1.00
N LEU A 152 25.51 17.69 -0.27
CA LEU A 152 24.18 18.08 -0.76
C LEU A 152 23.19 16.91 -0.69
N ALA A 153 23.59 15.73 -1.16
CA ALA A 153 22.74 14.53 -1.12
C ALA A 153 22.43 14.12 0.33
N GLN A 154 23.39 14.24 1.25
CA GLN A 154 23.17 13.97 2.66
C GLN A 154 22.16 14.96 3.27
N ALA A 155 22.28 16.25 2.94
CA ALA A 155 21.30 17.24 3.41
C ALA A 155 19.89 16.98 2.93
N GLU A 156 19.70 16.49 1.68
CA GLU A 156 18.39 16.07 1.17
C GLU A 156 17.85 14.85 1.93
N LEU A 157 18.70 13.87 2.22
CA LEU A 157 18.32 12.68 3.00
C LEU A 157 17.92 13.06 4.43
N ASP A 158 18.71 13.91 5.07
CA ASP A 158 18.45 14.38 6.44
C ASP A 158 17.13 15.18 6.50
N ALA A 159 16.83 16.00 5.49
CA ALA A 159 15.59 16.75 5.39
C ALA A 159 14.36 15.80 5.25
N GLU A 160 14.44 14.76 4.42
CA GLU A 160 13.39 13.77 4.28
C GLU A 160 13.15 12.99 5.59
N LEU A 161 14.22 12.56 6.25
CA LEU A 161 14.14 11.87 7.54
C LEU A 161 13.53 12.76 8.64
N ALA A 162 13.93 14.05 8.68
CA ALA A 162 13.37 15.01 9.62
C ALA A 162 11.89 15.28 9.35
N ALA A 163 11.48 15.40 8.07
CA ALA A 163 10.07 15.55 7.70
C ALA A 163 9.22 14.36 8.15
N ARG A 164 9.74 13.14 7.99
CA ARG A 164 9.05 11.92 8.48
C ARG A 164 8.95 11.88 9.99
N ALA A 165 10.04 12.18 10.69
CA ALA A 165 10.03 12.23 12.16
C ALA A 165 9.03 13.27 12.70
N PHE A 166 8.89 14.41 12.02
CA PHE A 166 7.89 15.42 12.36
C PHE A 166 6.45 14.90 12.19
N VAL A 167 6.19 14.17 11.10
CA VAL A 167 4.88 13.50 10.88
C VAL A 167 4.61 12.47 11.97
N ASP A 168 5.59 11.62 12.31
CA ASP A 168 5.45 10.59 13.35
C ASP A 168 5.12 11.23 14.71
N GLN A 169 5.82 12.31 15.07
CA GLN A 169 5.55 13.06 16.30
C GLN A 169 4.15 13.69 16.29
N ARG A 170 3.73 14.27 15.18
CA ARG A 170 2.39 14.85 15.01
C ARG A 170 1.31 13.81 15.28
N PHE A 171 1.41 12.62 14.67
CA PHE A 171 0.43 11.56 14.89
C PHE A 171 0.49 10.94 16.27
N THR A 172 1.63 11.00 16.96
CA THR A 172 1.75 10.66 18.39
C THR A 172 0.89 11.61 19.24
N VAL A 173 0.95 12.91 18.98
CA VAL A 173 0.11 13.91 19.66
C VAL A 173 -1.37 13.69 19.35
N ILE A 174 -1.73 13.49 18.08
CA ILE A 174 -3.11 13.21 17.65
C ILE A 174 -3.66 11.99 18.39
N ALA A 175 -2.93 10.88 18.40
CA ALA A 175 -3.35 9.65 19.07
C ALA A 175 -3.55 9.84 20.58
N SER A 176 -2.65 10.55 21.25
CA SER A 176 -2.78 10.88 22.66
C SER A 176 -4.05 11.66 22.97
N ILE A 177 -4.39 12.66 22.16
CA ILE A 177 -5.61 13.46 22.37
C ILE A 177 -6.87 12.63 22.09
N LEU A 178 -6.87 11.85 21.00
CA LEU A 178 -8.00 10.98 20.66
C LEU A 178 -8.32 9.99 21.80
N THR A 179 -7.29 9.47 22.47
CA THR A 179 -7.42 8.51 23.56
C THR A 179 -7.50 9.16 24.96
N ALA A 180 -7.61 10.49 25.03
CA ALA A 180 -7.64 11.26 26.30
C ALA A 180 -6.41 11.04 27.19
N GLY A 181 -5.24 10.84 26.60
CA GLY A 181 -3.98 10.63 27.33
C GLY A 181 -3.74 9.19 27.80
N ASP A 182 -4.56 8.23 27.40
CA ASP A 182 -4.29 6.81 27.62
C ASP A 182 -3.15 6.36 26.69
N GLU A 183 -1.96 6.21 27.24
CA GLU A 183 -0.75 5.86 26.49
C GLU A 183 -0.84 4.47 25.84
N ALA A 184 -1.48 3.49 26.49
CA ALA A 184 -1.62 2.15 25.94
C ALA A 184 -2.58 2.15 24.75
N ALA A 185 -3.71 2.84 24.86
CA ALA A 185 -4.67 3.01 23.77
C ALA A 185 -4.06 3.83 22.62
N ALA A 186 -3.27 4.87 22.89
CA ALA A 186 -2.58 5.65 21.88
C ALA A 186 -1.55 4.81 21.12
N ALA A 187 -0.74 4.03 21.82
CA ALA A 187 0.21 3.11 21.20
C ALA A 187 -0.49 2.05 20.35
N GLN A 188 -1.63 1.53 20.79
CA GLN A 188 -2.44 0.59 20.02
C GLN A 188 -3.04 1.24 18.75
N LEU A 189 -3.47 2.50 18.84
CA LEU A 189 -4.04 3.25 17.72
C LEU A 189 -2.98 3.55 16.65
N LEU A 190 -1.73 3.79 17.05
CA LEU A 190 -0.59 4.04 16.15
C LEU A 190 0.01 2.76 15.58
N ALA A 191 -0.09 1.65 16.31
CA ALA A 191 0.46 0.40 15.84
C ALA A 191 -0.35 -0.13 14.64
N PRO A 192 0.31 -0.58 13.57
CA PRO A 192 -0.41 -1.31 12.55
C PRO A 192 -1.04 -2.55 13.19
N PRO A 193 -2.27 -2.89 12.84
CA PRO A 193 -2.87 -4.15 13.28
C PRO A 193 -1.93 -5.30 12.96
N ARG A 194 -1.67 -6.15 13.92
CA ARG A 194 -0.75 -7.28 13.74
C ARG A 194 -1.43 -8.37 12.93
N GLY A 195 -0.85 -8.72 11.80
CA GLY A 195 -1.22 -9.89 11.01
C GLY A 195 -1.41 -9.60 9.54
N SER A 196 -1.08 -10.58 8.74
CA SER A 196 -1.29 -10.62 7.29
C SER A 196 -2.74 -11.04 6.95
N SER A 197 -3.73 -10.36 7.56
CA SER A 197 -5.13 -10.68 7.33
C SER A 197 -5.73 -9.81 6.25
N CYS A 198 -6.39 -10.44 5.28
CA CYS A 198 -7.17 -9.72 4.27
C CYS A 198 -8.45 -9.08 4.82
N THR A 199 -8.77 -9.32 6.09
CA THR A 199 -9.95 -8.75 6.75
C THR A 199 -9.55 -7.83 7.88
N ASP A 200 -10.12 -6.62 7.87
CA ASP A 200 -10.03 -5.66 8.96
C ASP A 200 -11.31 -5.76 9.81
N PRO A 201 -11.24 -6.32 11.02
CA PRO A 201 -12.40 -6.37 11.90
C PRO A 201 -12.84 -4.97 12.34
N SER A 202 -11.91 -4.00 12.38
CA SER A 202 -12.15 -2.61 12.77
C SER A 202 -12.50 -1.69 11.60
N ALA A 203 -12.71 -2.25 10.38
CA ALA A 203 -13.06 -1.43 9.23
C ALA A 203 -14.32 -0.61 9.53
N VAL A 204 -14.14 0.71 9.46
CA VAL A 204 -15.16 1.68 9.82
C VAL A 204 -16.20 1.74 8.70
N SER A 205 -17.47 1.70 9.10
CA SER A 205 -18.61 1.88 8.20
C SER A 205 -19.06 3.35 8.09
N ASP A 206 -18.54 4.23 8.94
CA ASP A 206 -18.87 5.67 8.91
C ASP A 206 -17.94 6.42 7.96
N PHE A 207 -18.28 6.36 6.68
CA PHE A 207 -17.55 7.06 5.62
C PHE A 207 -17.64 8.58 5.75
N ALA A 208 -18.76 9.11 6.25
CA ALA A 208 -18.92 10.55 6.41
C ALA A 208 -17.95 11.11 7.46
N CYS A 209 -17.79 10.40 8.57
CA CYS A 209 -16.77 10.73 9.56
C CYS A 209 -15.35 10.62 8.99
N ALA A 210 -15.04 9.55 8.27
CA ALA A 210 -13.71 9.32 7.70
C ALA A 210 -13.35 10.41 6.66
N GLU A 211 -14.30 10.79 5.79
CA GLU A 211 -14.14 11.86 4.81
C GLU A 211 -13.95 13.23 5.52
N HIS A 212 -14.76 13.50 6.53
CA HIS A 212 -14.60 14.71 7.33
C HIS A 212 -13.22 14.77 7.98
N ALA A 213 -12.76 13.69 8.61
CA ALA A 213 -11.45 13.61 9.24
C ALA A 213 -10.29 13.81 8.24
N PHE A 214 -10.41 13.24 7.03
CA PHE A 214 -9.45 13.43 5.94
C PHE A 214 -9.37 14.89 5.50
N ASN A 215 -10.53 15.51 5.26
CA ASN A 215 -10.62 16.90 4.82
C ASN A 215 -10.14 17.87 5.91
N SER A 216 -10.48 17.61 7.17
CA SER A 216 -10.02 18.39 8.32
C SER A 216 -8.51 18.33 8.50
N TYR A 217 -7.90 17.13 8.37
CA TYR A 217 -6.45 16.98 8.39
C TYR A 217 -5.82 17.75 7.21
N SER A 218 -6.37 17.60 6.02
CA SER A 218 -5.83 18.25 4.82
C SER A 218 -5.86 19.78 4.93
N SER A 219 -6.92 20.35 5.50
CA SER A 219 -7.06 21.81 5.66
C SER A 219 -6.24 22.37 6.82
N THR A 220 -6.05 21.60 7.90
CA THR A 220 -5.40 22.08 9.13
C THR A 220 -3.90 21.81 9.12
N CYS A 221 -3.48 20.65 8.58
CA CYS A 221 -2.11 20.14 8.67
C CYS A 221 -1.32 20.21 7.34
N GLY A 222 -1.93 20.70 6.27
CA GLY A 222 -1.27 20.86 4.96
C GLY A 222 -1.37 19.65 4.04
N GLY A 223 -2.27 18.71 4.34
CA GLY A 223 -2.52 17.51 3.53
C GLY A 223 -1.67 16.30 3.88
N PHE A 224 -2.06 15.17 3.31
CA PHE A 224 -1.30 13.93 3.43
C PHE A 224 -0.19 13.88 2.39
N THR A 225 0.98 13.43 2.79
CA THR A 225 2.06 12.97 1.91
C THR A 225 1.99 11.45 1.75
N ASP A 226 2.71 10.87 0.79
CA ASP A 226 2.78 9.41 0.62
C ASP A 226 3.19 8.71 1.92
N TYR A 227 4.12 9.31 2.67
CA TYR A 227 4.54 8.78 3.97
C TYR A 227 3.44 8.88 5.03
N SER A 228 2.77 10.01 5.14
CA SER A 228 1.77 10.26 6.17
C SER A 228 0.45 9.54 5.95
N LEU A 229 0.15 9.11 4.71
CA LEU A 229 -1.07 8.34 4.39
C LEU A 229 -1.23 7.07 5.24
N LYS A 230 -0.12 6.44 5.67
CA LYS A 230 -0.16 5.29 6.59
C LYS A 230 -0.91 5.59 7.89
N TYR A 231 -0.94 6.86 8.30
CA TYR A 231 -1.60 7.30 9.52
C TYR A 231 -3.06 7.67 9.34
N PHE A 232 -3.59 7.69 8.11
CA PHE A 232 -5.02 7.94 7.91
C PHE A 232 -5.87 6.92 8.67
N GLN A 233 -5.39 5.70 8.84
CA GLN A 233 -6.05 4.68 9.67
C GLN A 233 -6.29 5.11 11.12
N VAL A 234 -5.43 5.98 11.70
CA VAL A 234 -5.61 6.52 13.05
C VAL A 234 -6.88 7.36 13.13
N LEU A 235 -7.08 8.26 12.17
CA LEU A 235 -8.27 9.09 12.07
C LEU A 235 -9.51 8.27 11.73
N ARG A 236 -9.38 7.34 10.79
CA ARG A 236 -10.45 6.42 10.41
C ARG A 236 -10.88 5.54 11.59
N SER A 237 -9.95 5.02 12.36
CA SER A 237 -10.24 4.21 13.55
C SER A 237 -10.91 5.03 14.65
N ALA A 238 -10.60 6.33 14.76
CA ALA A 238 -11.30 7.22 15.68
C ALA A 238 -12.79 7.35 15.36
N CYS A 239 -13.19 7.22 14.09
CA CYS A 239 -14.59 7.24 13.67
C CYS A 239 -15.41 6.03 14.15
N ALA A 240 -14.79 4.94 14.59
CA ALA A 240 -15.48 3.81 15.20
C ALA A 240 -15.99 4.09 16.62
N SER A 241 -15.55 5.19 17.24
CA SER A 241 -15.94 5.61 18.58
C SER A 241 -16.44 7.04 18.57
N THR A 242 -17.72 7.25 18.94
CA THR A 242 -18.30 8.59 19.06
C THR A 242 -17.46 9.52 19.95
N GLN A 243 -16.84 8.96 21.00
CA GLN A 243 -16.01 9.72 21.92
C GLN A 243 -14.69 10.17 21.25
N MET A 244 -14.03 9.30 20.47
CA MET A 244 -12.81 9.68 19.75
C MET A 244 -13.15 10.60 18.57
N ALA A 245 -14.21 10.33 17.83
CA ALA A 245 -14.66 11.17 16.72
C ALA A 245 -14.87 12.62 17.13
N SER A 246 -15.49 12.87 18.30
CA SER A 246 -15.69 14.22 18.83
C SER A 246 -14.41 14.98 19.19
N ARG A 247 -13.26 14.30 19.25
CA ARG A 247 -11.96 14.89 19.56
C ARG A 247 -11.09 15.17 18.34
N ILE A 248 -11.48 14.69 17.16
CA ILE A 248 -10.65 14.81 15.93
C ILE A 248 -10.25 16.26 15.67
N GLU A 249 -11.21 17.19 15.65
CA GLU A 249 -10.93 18.62 15.40
C GLU A 249 -9.98 19.24 16.42
N ALA A 250 -10.17 18.92 17.71
CA ALA A 250 -9.29 19.41 18.76
C ALA A 250 -7.87 18.82 18.62
N ALA A 251 -7.76 17.53 18.30
CA ALA A 251 -6.50 16.86 18.10
C ALA A 251 -5.71 17.47 16.92
N LEU A 252 -6.38 17.74 15.81
CA LEU A 252 -5.76 18.35 14.64
C LEU A 252 -5.28 19.78 14.92
N LYS A 253 -6.12 20.61 15.56
CA LYS A 253 -5.75 21.98 15.92
C LYS A 253 -4.58 22.08 16.89
N GLN A 254 -4.41 21.08 17.76
CA GLN A 254 -3.30 21.07 18.71
C GLN A 254 -2.02 20.50 18.13
N ALA A 255 -2.13 19.54 17.17
CA ALA A 255 -0.98 18.87 16.58
C ALA A 255 -0.38 19.59 15.37
N CYS A 256 -1.16 20.46 14.72
CA CYS A 256 -0.79 21.18 13.50
C CYS A 256 -0.78 22.68 13.68
#